data_76c682dc1aa5de2d959c6cd5f92d0630
#
_entry.id   76c682dc1aa5de2d959c6cd5f92d0630
#
_cell.length_a   1.000
_cell.length_b   1.000
_cell.length_c   1.000
_cell.angle_alpha   90.00
_cell.angle_beta   90.00
_cell.angle_gamma   90.00
#
_symmetry.space_group_name_H-M   'P 1'
#
loop_
_entity.id
_entity.type
_entity.pdbx_description
1 polymer ?
#
loop_
_entity_poly.entity_id
_entity_poly.type
_entity_poly.pdbx_seq_one_letter_code
_entity_poly.pdbx_strand_id
1 'polypeptide(L)'
;MGVKRGRGRGLFITFEGVEGSGKTTQLAGAAKLLREEGYRVLETREPGGTLFAERIRELLLGHPADSPSAEPIAPECETSLILASRSQHVARVIMPALREGTVVLCDRFSDSTLAYQGYGRGLDLDVLSDLNRFATAGLTPDLTLLFDLPVPVGLGRRRQKEMEQNRLDREPPHFHERVRQGFLELAARHRRRIRVLDGSPDPETVARQVRTILRKFLQRRKKPVPRHNP
;
A
#
# COMPACT_ATOMS: atom_id res chain seq x y z
N MET A 1 23.82 15.87 -13.90
CA MET A 1 23.27 15.82 -12.54
C MET A 1 23.52 14.43 -11.97
N GLY A 2 24.39 14.29 -10.95
CA GLY A 2 24.76 13.00 -10.38
C GLY A 2 23.61 12.43 -9.53
N VAL A 3 23.21 11.19 -9.79
CA VAL A 3 22.22 10.46 -8.98
C VAL A 3 22.80 10.27 -7.56
N LYS A 4 22.10 10.75 -6.55
CA LYS A 4 22.48 10.53 -5.13
C LYS A 4 22.39 9.03 -4.81
N ARG A 5 23.51 8.33 -4.82
CA ARG A 5 23.59 6.97 -4.26
C ARG A 5 23.44 7.09 -2.74
N GLY A 6 22.32 6.60 -2.18
CA GLY A 6 22.16 6.44 -0.75
C GLY A 6 23.25 5.49 -0.22
N ARG A 7 24.03 5.93 0.77
CA ARG A 7 24.92 5.05 1.54
C ARG A 7 24.06 4.19 2.46
N GLY A 8 23.45 3.09 1.93
CA GLY A 8 22.61 2.18 2.70
C GLY A 8 21.50 1.55 1.85
N ARG A 9 20.67 0.71 2.48
CA ARG A 9 19.45 0.12 1.90
C ARG A 9 18.52 1.24 1.43
N GLY A 10 17.85 1.05 0.29
CA GLY A 10 16.78 1.92 -0.21
C GLY A 10 15.63 2.08 0.78
N LEU A 11 14.71 2.99 0.49
CA LEU A 11 13.54 3.28 1.33
C LEU A 11 12.32 2.58 0.77
N PHE A 12 11.51 1.98 1.65
CA PHE A 12 10.25 1.35 1.29
C PHE A 12 9.07 2.16 1.83
N ILE A 13 8.28 2.73 0.94
CA ILE A 13 7.15 3.61 1.28
C ILE A 13 5.89 3.04 0.66
N THR A 14 4.84 2.85 1.47
CA THR A 14 3.56 2.30 1.02
C THR A 14 2.45 3.35 1.08
N PHE A 15 1.46 3.19 0.19
CA PHE A 15 0.29 4.04 0.06
C PHE A 15 -0.94 3.20 0.33
N GLU A 16 -1.66 3.49 1.41
CA GLU A 16 -2.76 2.69 1.91
C GLU A 16 -4.04 3.52 2.04
N GLY A 17 -5.19 2.85 2.13
CA GLY A 17 -6.50 3.45 2.29
C GLY A 17 -7.56 2.75 1.45
N VAL A 18 -8.82 3.09 1.66
CA VAL A 18 -9.98 2.53 0.94
C VAL A 18 -9.99 2.92 -0.54
N GLU A 19 -10.89 2.34 -1.31
CA GLU A 19 -11.10 2.64 -2.72
C GLU A 19 -11.42 4.12 -2.92
N GLY A 20 -10.95 4.70 -4.04
CA GLY A 20 -11.18 6.11 -4.35
C GLY A 20 -10.44 7.13 -3.47
N SER A 21 -9.58 6.68 -2.52
CA SER A 21 -8.85 7.58 -1.62
C SER A 21 -7.71 8.38 -2.28
N GLY A 22 -7.43 8.16 -3.56
CA GLY A 22 -6.43 8.92 -4.32
C GLY A 22 -5.01 8.38 -4.26
N LYS A 23 -4.76 7.20 -3.66
CA LYS A 23 -3.44 6.56 -3.50
C LYS A 23 -2.58 6.62 -4.76
N THR A 24 -3.08 6.08 -5.86
CA THR A 24 -2.33 5.98 -7.13
C THR A 24 -1.93 7.35 -7.68
N THR A 25 -2.82 8.34 -7.60
CA THR A 25 -2.53 9.72 -8.01
C THR A 25 -1.42 10.34 -7.15
N GLN A 26 -1.48 10.13 -5.84
CA GLN A 26 -0.50 10.67 -4.90
C GLN A 26 0.83 9.93 -4.98
N LEU A 27 0.82 8.63 -5.27
CA LEU A 27 2.03 7.84 -5.50
C LEU A 27 2.80 8.37 -6.71
N ALA A 28 2.12 8.59 -7.86
CA ALA A 28 2.75 9.16 -9.05
C ALA A 28 3.34 10.56 -8.80
N GLY A 29 2.61 11.41 -8.05
CA GLY A 29 3.10 12.73 -7.64
C GLY A 29 4.33 12.66 -6.73
N ALA A 30 4.32 11.73 -5.77
CA ALA A 30 5.46 11.46 -4.88
C ALA A 30 6.68 10.94 -5.64
N ALA A 31 6.47 10.04 -6.62
CA ALA A 31 7.54 9.52 -7.48
C ALA A 31 8.22 10.64 -8.28
N LYS A 32 7.41 11.51 -8.89
CA LYS A 32 7.93 12.69 -9.62
C LYS A 32 8.78 13.58 -8.70
N LEU A 33 8.26 13.94 -7.53
CA LEU A 33 8.97 14.76 -6.54
C LEU A 33 10.31 14.14 -6.15
N LEU A 34 10.34 12.85 -5.83
CA LEU A 34 11.56 12.17 -5.40
C LEU A 34 12.60 12.07 -6.51
N ARG A 35 12.17 11.88 -7.77
CA ARG A 35 13.07 11.90 -8.94
C ARG A 35 13.68 13.29 -9.15
N GLU A 36 12.88 14.34 -9.02
CA GLU A 36 13.35 15.73 -9.08
C GLU A 36 14.37 16.05 -7.96
N GLU A 37 14.22 15.43 -6.78
CA GLU A 37 15.18 15.51 -5.68
C GLU A 37 16.42 14.58 -5.86
N GLY A 38 16.51 13.86 -6.99
CA GLY A 38 17.68 13.04 -7.38
C GLY A 38 17.67 11.61 -6.83
N TYR A 39 16.53 11.07 -6.38
CA TYR A 39 16.40 9.68 -5.98
C TYR A 39 16.11 8.78 -7.19
N ARG A 40 16.63 7.55 -7.16
CA ARG A 40 16.10 6.46 -8.00
C ARG A 40 14.80 5.99 -7.38
N VAL A 41 13.73 5.89 -8.18
CA VAL A 41 12.38 5.55 -7.69
C VAL A 41 11.81 4.43 -8.54
N LEU A 42 11.36 3.39 -7.86
CA LEU A 42 10.54 2.31 -8.41
C LEU A 42 9.10 2.50 -7.91
N GLU A 43 8.15 2.56 -8.83
CA GLU A 43 6.72 2.55 -8.58
C GLU A 43 6.18 1.15 -8.81
N THR A 44 5.37 0.65 -7.88
CA THR A 44 4.78 -0.70 -7.96
C THR A 44 3.46 -0.76 -7.20
N ARG A 45 2.76 -1.92 -7.28
CA ARG A 45 1.47 -2.12 -6.61
C ARG A 45 1.25 -3.57 -6.19
N GLU A 46 0.32 -3.79 -5.27
CA GLU A 46 -0.19 -5.10 -4.90
C GLU A 46 -1.73 -5.18 -4.97
N PRO A 47 -2.27 -6.37 -5.25
CA PRO A 47 -1.55 -7.53 -5.78
C PRO A 47 -1.02 -7.25 -7.18
N GLY A 48 0.15 -7.84 -7.54
CA GLY A 48 0.81 -7.61 -8.83
C GLY A 48 2.31 -7.34 -8.73
N GLY A 49 2.85 -6.59 -9.70
CA GLY A 49 4.25 -6.16 -9.74
C GLY A 49 5.23 -7.16 -10.34
N THR A 50 4.80 -8.39 -10.67
CA THR A 50 5.56 -9.36 -11.48
C THR A 50 4.59 -10.09 -12.41
N LEU A 51 5.10 -10.70 -13.50
CA LEU A 51 4.24 -11.45 -14.42
C LEU A 51 3.42 -12.52 -13.70
N PHE A 52 4.02 -13.24 -12.76
CA PHE A 52 3.31 -14.25 -11.98
C PHE A 52 2.26 -13.62 -11.05
N ALA A 53 2.62 -12.54 -10.35
CA ALA A 53 1.71 -11.86 -9.44
C ALA A 53 0.56 -11.15 -10.17
N GLU A 54 0.76 -10.69 -11.41
CA GLU A 54 -0.33 -10.15 -12.24
C GLU A 54 -1.37 -11.23 -12.61
N ARG A 55 -0.94 -12.48 -12.86
CA ARG A 55 -1.88 -13.60 -13.06
C ARG A 55 -2.73 -13.87 -11.81
N ILE A 56 -2.13 -13.79 -10.63
CA ILE A 56 -2.88 -13.90 -9.37
C ILE A 56 -3.84 -12.71 -9.22
N ARG A 57 -3.43 -11.51 -9.60
CA ARG A 57 -4.31 -10.33 -9.60
C ARG A 57 -5.52 -10.53 -10.51
N GLU A 58 -5.32 -11.06 -11.72
CA GLU A 58 -6.41 -11.39 -12.65
C GLU A 58 -7.39 -12.36 -12.02
N LEU A 59 -6.93 -13.42 -11.35
CA LEU A 59 -7.79 -14.36 -10.62
C LEU A 59 -8.56 -13.70 -9.47
N LEU A 60 -7.92 -12.82 -8.71
CA LEU A 60 -8.52 -12.16 -7.54
C LEU A 60 -9.54 -11.09 -7.89
N LEU A 61 -9.25 -10.27 -8.90
CA LEU A 61 -10.00 -9.07 -9.23
C LEU A 61 -10.87 -9.22 -10.48
N GLY A 62 -10.44 -10.06 -11.42
CA GLY A 62 -11.14 -10.34 -12.68
C GLY A 62 -12.21 -11.41 -12.58
N HIS A 63 -12.44 -11.96 -11.39
CA HIS A 63 -13.48 -12.99 -11.22
C HIS A 63 -14.85 -12.39 -11.53
N PRO A 64 -15.60 -12.94 -12.51
CA PRO A 64 -16.88 -12.39 -12.91
C PRO A 64 -17.92 -12.63 -11.80
N ALA A 65 -18.06 -11.67 -10.90
CA ALA A 65 -19.07 -11.72 -9.84
C ALA A 65 -20.51 -11.83 -10.39
N ASP A 66 -20.69 -11.54 -11.69
CA ASP A 66 -21.98 -11.54 -12.38
C ASP A 66 -22.23 -12.80 -13.20
N SER A 67 -21.33 -13.75 -13.22
CA SER A 67 -21.59 -15.05 -13.84
C SER A 67 -22.46 -15.91 -12.91
N PRO A 68 -23.59 -16.46 -13.36
CA PRO A 68 -24.40 -17.40 -12.57
C PRO A 68 -23.63 -18.64 -12.08
N SER A 69 -22.46 -18.90 -12.69
CA SER A 69 -21.55 -19.99 -12.34
C SER A 69 -20.33 -19.52 -11.52
N ALA A 70 -20.28 -18.27 -11.07
CA ALA A 70 -19.15 -17.74 -10.31
C ALA A 70 -19.15 -18.32 -8.89
N GLU A 71 -18.19 -19.17 -8.61
CA GLU A 71 -17.94 -19.68 -7.26
C GLU A 71 -17.41 -18.55 -6.36
N PRO A 72 -17.97 -18.33 -5.15
CA PRO A 72 -17.42 -17.36 -4.20
C PRO A 72 -16.01 -17.78 -3.76
N ILE A 73 -15.07 -16.85 -3.76
CA ILE A 73 -13.73 -17.10 -3.24
C ILE A 73 -13.78 -17.06 -1.70
N ALA A 74 -13.41 -18.18 -1.05
CA ALA A 74 -13.30 -18.24 0.40
C ALA A 74 -12.27 -17.23 0.92
N PRO A 75 -12.49 -16.59 2.09
CA PRO A 75 -11.57 -15.59 2.66
C PRO A 75 -10.14 -16.10 2.82
N GLU A 76 -9.95 -17.36 3.18
CA GLU A 76 -8.64 -18.00 3.34
C GLU A 76 -7.94 -18.19 1.98
N CYS A 77 -8.71 -18.57 0.94
CA CYS A 77 -8.20 -18.68 -0.43
C CYS A 77 -7.79 -17.31 -0.98
N GLU A 78 -8.66 -16.28 -0.81
CA GLU A 78 -8.34 -14.90 -1.16
C GLU A 78 -7.03 -14.43 -0.49
N THR A 79 -6.91 -14.69 0.80
CA THR A 79 -5.72 -14.37 1.60
C THR A 79 -4.48 -15.08 1.06
N SER A 80 -4.57 -16.37 0.81
CA SER A 80 -3.47 -17.20 0.32
C SER A 80 -2.94 -16.70 -1.03
N LEU A 81 -3.84 -16.35 -1.94
CA LEU A 81 -3.48 -15.77 -3.24
C LEU A 81 -2.80 -14.40 -3.10
N ILE A 82 -3.29 -13.54 -2.22
CA ILE A 82 -2.68 -12.23 -1.92
C ILE A 82 -1.25 -12.43 -1.39
N LEU A 83 -1.06 -13.34 -0.45
CA LEU A 83 0.24 -13.64 0.14
C LEU A 83 1.22 -14.27 -0.87
N ALA A 84 0.74 -15.16 -1.75
CA ALA A 84 1.54 -15.72 -2.84
C ALA A 84 2.01 -14.64 -3.82
N SER A 85 1.11 -13.74 -4.24
CA SER A 85 1.44 -12.57 -5.07
C SER A 85 2.50 -11.68 -4.39
N ARG A 86 2.31 -11.37 -3.10
CA ARG A 86 3.22 -10.55 -2.29
C ARG A 86 4.60 -11.19 -2.17
N SER A 87 4.67 -12.47 -1.84
CA SER A 87 5.94 -13.17 -1.68
C SER A 87 6.79 -13.11 -2.95
N GLN A 88 6.17 -13.36 -4.11
CA GLN A 88 6.83 -13.25 -5.41
C GLN A 88 7.29 -11.81 -5.70
N HIS A 89 6.43 -10.82 -5.42
CA HIS A 89 6.72 -9.41 -5.63
C HIS A 89 7.89 -8.92 -4.75
N VAL A 90 7.87 -9.26 -3.46
CA VAL A 90 8.95 -8.93 -2.53
C VAL A 90 10.28 -9.52 -3.00
N ALA A 91 10.28 -10.82 -3.32
CA ALA A 91 11.51 -11.54 -3.68
C ALA A 91 12.12 -11.05 -5.00
N ARG A 92 11.29 -10.73 -6.01
CA ARG A 92 11.75 -10.45 -7.37
C ARG A 92 11.89 -8.98 -7.71
N VAL A 93 11.19 -8.09 -6.99
CA VAL A 93 11.12 -6.66 -7.34
C VAL A 93 11.53 -5.78 -6.16
N ILE A 94 10.83 -5.88 -5.02
CA ILE A 94 11.03 -4.92 -3.93
C ILE A 94 12.41 -5.09 -3.29
N MET A 95 12.78 -6.29 -2.85
CA MET A 95 14.04 -6.54 -2.16
C MET A 95 15.28 -6.24 -3.04
N PRO A 96 15.33 -6.65 -4.32
CA PRO A 96 16.43 -6.25 -5.21
C PRO A 96 16.57 -4.74 -5.34
N ALA A 97 15.48 -4.01 -5.60
CA ALA A 97 15.49 -2.56 -5.72
C ALA A 97 15.98 -1.85 -4.45
N LEU A 98 15.54 -2.34 -3.28
CA LEU A 98 15.98 -1.82 -1.98
C LEU A 98 17.47 -2.06 -1.73
N ARG A 99 18.01 -3.23 -2.11
CA ARG A 99 19.45 -3.52 -2.01
C ARG A 99 20.30 -2.59 -2.88
N GLU A 100 19.77 -2.15 -4.01
CA GLU A 100 20.41 -1.18 -4.90
C GLU A 100 20.26 0.29 -4.43
N GLY A 101 19.64 0.52 -3.27
CA GLY A 101 19.43 1.86 -2.73
C GLY A 101 18.31 2.65 -3.43
N THR A 102 17.41 1.96 -4.13
CA THR A 102 16.25 2.57 -4.79
C THR A 102 15.13 2.85 -3.78
N VAL A 103 14.44 3.97 -3.91
CA VAL A 103 13.21 4.24 -3.17
C VAL A 103 12.08 3.49 -3.86
N VAL A 104 11.45 2.58 -3.14
CA VAL A 104 10.29 1.81 -3.63
C VAL A 104 9.02 2.43 -3.10
N LEU A 105 8.12 2.83 -3.98
CA LEU A 105 6.77 3.30 -3.69
C LEU A 105 5.79 2.21 -4.11
N CYS A 106 4.98 1.73 -3.17
CA CYS A 106 4.04 0.63 -3.42
C CYS A 106 2.61 1.05 -3.10
N ASP A 107 1.70 0.92 -4.08
CA ASP A 107 0.26 1.08 -3.87
C ASP A 107 -0.27 -0.22 -3.27
N ARG A 108 -0.58 -0.19 -1.97
CA ARG A 108 -0.93 -1.30 -1.08
C ARG A 108 0.23 -2.24 -0.73
N PHE A 109 0.20 -2.76 0.49
CA PHE A 109 1.11 -3.79 0.99
C PHE A 109 0.46 -4.56 2.16
N SER A 110 1.25 -5.02 3.12
CA SER A 110 0.79 -5.86 4.25
C SER A 110 -0.32 -5.24 5.11
N ASP A 111 -0.37 -3.92 5.26
CA ASP A 111 -1.44 -3.25 6.02
C ASP A 111 -2.81 -3.43 5.33
N SER A 112 -2.85 -3.49 3.99
CA SER A 112 -4.07 -3.84 3.24
C SER A 112 -4.60 -5.23 3.61
N THR A 113 -3.74 -6.24 3.78
CA THR A 113 -4.19 -7.58 4.18
C THR A 113 -4.84 -7.57 5.55
N LEU A 114 -4.23 -6.90 6.52
CA LEU A 114 -4.82 -6.77 7.85
C LEU A 114 -6.17 -6.05 7.80
N ALA A 115 -6.27 -4.97 7.02
CA ALA A 115 -7.51 -4.21 6.90
C ALA A 115 -8.62 -4.99 6.16
N TYR A 116 -8.31 -5.59 5.00
CA TYR A 116 -9.31 -6.26 4.16
C TYR A 116 -9.66 -7.65 4.66
N GLN A 117 -8.68 -8.52 4.85
CA GLN A 117 -8.91 -9.91 5.24
C GLN A 117 -9.14 -10.01 6.76
N GLY A 118 -8.46 -9.21 7.57
CA GLY A 118 -8.68 -9.16 9.01
C GLY A 118 -9.98 -8.44 9.36
N TYR A 119 -10.01 -7.13 9.31
CA TYR A 119 -11.20 -6.35 9.72
C TYR A 119 -12.37 -6.51 8.75
N GLY A 120 -12.12 -6.56 7.45
CA GLY A 120 -13.15 -6.71 6.42
C GLY A 120 -13.80 -8.10 6.43
N ARG A 121 -13.01 -9.17 6.33
CA ARG A 121 -13.47 -10.57 6.29
C ARG A 121 -13.62 -11.22 7.65
N GLY A 122 -13.03 -10.66 8.71
CA GLY A 122 -13.10 -11.21 10.07
C GLY A 122 -12.09 -12.30 10.38
N LEU A 123 -11.01 -12.44 9.58
CA LEU A 123 -9.96 -13.39 9.87
C LEU A 123 -9.07 -12.91 11.02
N ASP A 124 -8.46 -13.86 11.73
CA ASP A 124 -7.60 -13.60 12.88
C ASP A 124 -6.38 -12.73 12.50
N LEU A 125 -6.20 -11.63 13.23
CA LEU A 125 -5.16 -10.63 12.95
C LEU A 125 -3.75 -11.14 13.28
N ASP A 126 -3.60 -11.99 14.28
CA ASP A 126 -2.29 -12.53 14.67
C ASP A 126 -1.83 -13.56 13.64
N VAL A 127 -2.73 -14.44 13.20
CA VAL A 127 -2.47 -15.36 12.08
C VAL A 127 -2.09 -14.59 10.82
N LEU A 128 -2.85 -13.57 10.45
CA LEU A 128 -2.56 -12.75 9.27
C LEU A 128 -1.23 -12.01 9.39
N SER A 129 -0.86 -11.55 10.58
CA SER A 129 0.42 -10.88 10.84
C SER A 129 1.59 -11.83 10.65
N ASP A 130 1.48 -13.08 11.14
CA ASP A 130 2.50 -14.10 10.97
C ASP A 130 2.66 -14.53 9.51
N LEU A 131 1.54 -14.75 8.81
CA LEU A 131 1.53 -15.05 7.38
C LEU A 131 2.12 -13.90 6.54
N ASN A 132 1.79 -12.66 6.86
CA ASN A 132 2.41 -11.48 6.23
C ASN A 132 3.93 -11.46 6.48
N ARG A 133 4.37 -11.70 7.70
CA ARG A 133 5.79 -11.75 8.04
C ARG A 133 6.52 -12.82 7.24
N PHE A 134 5.92 -14.00 7.09
CA PHE A 134 6.45 -15.07 6.24
C PHE A 134 6.53 -14.62 4.77
N ALA A 135 5.42 -14.15 4.19
CA ALA A 135 5.35 -13.76 2.78
C ALA A 135 6.27 -12.59 2.41
N THR A 136 6.54 -11.70 3.35
CA THR A 136 7.43 -10.54 3.13
C THR A 136 8.88 -10.80 3.50
N ALA A 137 9.23 -12.01 3.99
CA ALA A 137 10.53 -12.29 4.61
C ALA A 137 10.89 -11.25 5.70
N GLY A 138 9.90 -10.82 6.49
CA GLY A 138 10.04 -9.82 7.54
C GLY A 138 10.17 -8.38 7.06
N LEU A 139 10.07 -8.10 5.76
CA LEU A 139 10.11 -6.73 5.24
C LEU A 139 8.91 -5.93 5.74
N THR A 140 9.18 -4.78 6.34
CA THR A 140 8.18 -3.79 6.75
C THR A 140 8.45 -2.45 6.07
N PRO A 141 7.40 -1.66 5.74
CA PRO A 141 7.58 -0.31 5.21
C PRO A 141 8.31 0.61 6.20
N ASP A 142 9.19 1.45 5.67
CA ASP A 142 9.82 2.53 6.44
C ASP A 142 8.83 3.67 6.75
N LEU A 143 7.86 3.87 5.86
CA LEU A 143 6.76 4.84 5.98
C LEU A 143 5.54 4.31 5.25
N THR A 144 4.37 4.43 5.87
CA THR A 144 3.07 4.22 5.24
C THR A 144 2.30 5.53 5.23
N LEU A 145 1.81 5.93 4.07
CA LEU A 145 0.88 7.04 3.89
C LEU A 145 -0.53 6.48 3.79
N LEU A 146 -1.33 6.68 4.83
CA LEU A 146 -2.72 6.23 4.89
C LEU A 146 -3.64 7.38 4.50
N PHE A 147 -4.33 7.24 3.38
CA PHE A 147 -5.32 8.21 2.90
C PHE A 147 -6.70 7.84 3.44
N ASP A 148 -7.13 8.57 4.46
CA ASP A 148 -8.45 8.38 5.08
C ASP A 148 -9.48 9.33 4.45
N LEU A 149 -10.66 8.78 4.14
CA LEU A 149 -11.84 9.53 3.76
C LEU A 149 -13.10 8.70 4.00
N PRO A 150 -14.29 9.36 4.13
CA PRO A 150 -15.55 8.63 4.26
C PRO A 150 -15.81 7.69 3.09
N VAL A 151 -16.22 6.45 3.37
CA VAL A 151 -16.46 5.41 2.36
C VAL A 151 -17.38 5.87 1.22
N PRO A 152 -18.53 6.58 1.48
CA PRO A 152 -19.40 7.05 0.41
C PRO A 152 -18.68 7.98 -0.59
N VAL A 153 -17.75 8.80 -0.10
CA VAL A 153 -16.96 9.73 -0.93
C VAL A 153 -16.00 8.94 -1.83
N GLY A 154 -15.30 7.95 -1.28
CA GLY A 154 -14.38 7.09 -2.03
C GLY A 154 -15.08 6.30 -3.13
N LEU A 155 -16.17 5.62 -2.78
CA LEU A 155 -16.98 4.85 -3.74
C LEU A 155 -17.62 5.77 -4.80
N GLY A 156 -18.04 6.99 -4.43
CA GLY A 156 -18.54 8.00 -5.36
C GLY A 156 -17.50 8.41 -6.39
N ARG A 157 -16.27 8.72 -5.95
CA ARG A 157 -15.16 9.07 -6.84
C ARG A 157 -14.80 7.93 -7.81
N ARG A 158 -14.91 6.68 -7.37
CA ARG A 158 -14.62 5.53 -8.20
C ARG A 158 -15.66 5.34 -9.30
N ARG A 159 -16.95 5.49 -8.98
CA ARG A 159 -18.05 5.45 -9.95
C ARG A 159 -17.94 6.55 -11.01
N GLN A 160 -17.58 7.76 -10.61
CA GLN A 160 -17.43 8.90 -11.55
C GLN A 160 -16.30 8.73 -12.57
N LYS A 161 -15.28 7.89 -12.28
CA LYS A 161 -14.16 7.67 -13.19
C LYS A 161 -14.42 6.59 -14.25
N GLU A 162 -15.63 6.04 -14.35
CA GLU A 162 -16.00 4.95 -15.27
C GLU A 162 -15.01 3.77 -15.26
N MET A 163 -14.25 3.61 -14.17
CA MET A 163 -13.31 2.50 -14.04
C MET A 163 -14.10 1.21 -13.81
N GLU A 164 -13.75 0.17 -14.56
CA GLU A 164 -14.27 -1.17 -14.32
C GLU A 164 -14.20 -1.52 -12.83
N GLN A 165 -15.35 -1.82 -12.25
CA GLN A 165 -15.45 -2.24 -10.85
C GLN A 165 -14.92 -3.66 -10.73
N ASN A 166 -13.91 -3.84 -9.93
CA ASN A 166 -13.44 -5.16 -9.57
C ASN A 166 -14.31 -5.79 -8.46
N ARG A 167 -14.08 -7.06 -8.17
CA ARG A 167 -14.84 -7.81 -7.16
C ARG A 167 -14.88 -7.11 -5.78
N LEU A 168 -13.77 -6.56 -5.32
CA LEU A 168 -13.71 -5.88 -4.01
C LEU A 168 -14.45 -4.54 -4.01
N ASP A 169 -14.53 -3.85 -5.14
CA ASP A 169 -15.31 -2.60 -5.25
C ASP A 169 -16.82 -2.83 -5.08
N ARG A 170 -17.29 -4.06 -5.35
CA ARG A 170 -18.70 -4.47 -5.27
C ARG A 170 -19.11 -4.96 -3.89
N GLU A 171 -18.16 -5.05 -2.96
CA GLU A 171 -18.49 -5.39 -1.56
C GLU A 171 -19.44 -4.35 -0.95
N PRO A 172 -20.31 -4.76 -0.03
CA PRO A 172 -21.29 -3.86 0.55
C PRO A 172 -20.63 -2.76 1.38
N PRO A 173 -21.28 -1.58 1.54
CA PRO A 173 -20.70 -0.44 2.24
C PRO A 173 -20.16 -0.75 3.65
N HIS A 174 -20.83 -1.62 4.40
CA HIS A 174 -20.39 -2.01 5.74
C HIS A 174 -19.04 -2.77 5.74
N PHE A 175 -18.71 -3.47 4.66
CA PHE A 175 -17.39 -4.08 4.49
C PHE A 175 -16.31 -3.01 4.40
N HIS A 176 -16.50 -2.01 3.54
CA HIS A 176 -15.57 -0.91 3.36
C HIS A 176 -15.42 -0.05 4.63
N GLU A 177 -16.49 0.11 5.43
CA GLU A 177 -16.41 0.79 6.73
C GLU A 177 -15.55 -0.01 7.73
N ARG A 178 -15.68 -1.34 7.80
CA ARG A 178 -14.79 -2.16 8.62
C ARG A 178 -13.33 -2.08 8.15
N VAL A 179 -13.10 -2.11 6.85
CA VAL A 179 -11.75 -1.93 6.27
C VAL A 179 -11.16 -0.59 6.65
N ARG A 180 -11.92 0.50 6.52
CA ARG A 180 -11.51 1.84 6.93
C ARG A 180 -11.15 1.90 8.40
N GLN A 181 -12.04 1.37 9.25
CA GLN A 181 -11.79 1.30 10.70
C GLN A 181 -10.51 0.51 11.00
N GLY A 182 -10.30 -0.62 10.32
CA GLY A 182 -9.09 -1.42 10.43
C GLY A 182 -7.81 -0.63 10.11
N PHE A 183 -7.81 0.14 9.03
CA PHE A 183 -6.68 1.01 8.71
C PHE A 183 -6.41 2.06 9.80
N LEU A 184 -7.45 2.67 10.36
CA LEU A 184 -7.30 3.67 11.42
C LEU A 184 -6.75 3.06 12.72
N GLU A 185 -7.20 1.86 13.08
CA GLU A 185 -6.66 1.13 14.22
C GLU A 185 -5.19 0.73 14.02
N LEU A 186 -4.82 0.25 12.83
CA LEU A 186 -3.43 -0.02 12.48
C LEU A 186 -2.58 1.24 12.58
N ALA A 187 -3.08 2.37 12.10
CA ALA A 187 -2.39 3.65 12.23
C ALA A 187 -2.20 4.08 13.69
N ALA A 188 -3.20 3.86 14.55
CA ALA A 188 -3.11 4.16 15.97
C ALA A 188 -2.07 3.28 16.68
N ARG A 189 -1.95 2.00 16.30
CA ARG A 189 -0.96 1.05 16.84
C ARG A 189 0.46 1.33 16.30
N HIS A 190 0.59 1.83 15.07
CA HIS A 190 1.88 2.02 14.37
C HIS A 190 2.20 3.48 14.05
N ARG A 191 1.93 4.42 14.97
CA ARG A 191 2.08 5.88 14.79
C ARG A 191 3.49 6.34 14.33
N ARG A 192 4.52 5.55 14.60
CA ARG A 192 5.89 5.85 14.15
C ARG A 192 6.08 5.63 12.66
N ARG A 193 5.35 4.69 12.07
CA ARG A 193 5.46 4.26 10.67
C ARG A 193 4.32 4.80 9.81
N ILE A 194 3.06 4.73 10.30
CA ILE A 194 1.87 5.14 9.54
C ILE A 194 1.56 6.62 9.79
N ARG A 195 1.35 7.35 8.72
CA ARG A 195 0.89 8.75 8.72
C ARG A 195 -0.46 8.83 8.06
N VAL A 196 -1.48 9.23 8.82
CA VAL A 196 -2.82 9.46 8.30
C VAL A 196 -2.88 10.83 7.64
N LEU A 197 -3.44 10.89 6.44
CA LEU A 197 -3.74 12.08 5.67
C LEU A 197 -5.25 12.13 5.40
N ASP A 198 -5.82 13.32 5.49
CA ASP A 198 -7.17 13.54 4.97
C ASP A 198 -7.16 13.45 3.45
N GLY A 199 -7.82 12.43 2.90
CA GLY A 199 -7.98 12.20 1.46
C GLY A 199 -9.17 12.93 0.85
N SER A 200 -9.96 13.66 1.65
CA SER A 200 -11.19 14.33 1.21
C SER A 200 -10.94 15.56 0.33
N PRO A 201 -9.91 16.40 0.56
CA PRO A 201 -9.66 17.59 -0.25
C PRO A 201 -9.31 17.27 -1.71
N ASP A 202 -9.14 18.33 -2.50
CA ASP A 202 -8.66 18.22 -3.87
C ASP A 202 -7.27 17.57 -3.97
N PRO A 203 -6.94 16.94 -5.11
CA PRO A 203 -5.69 16.20 -5.26
C PRO A 203 -4.42 17.01 -4.99
N GLU A 204 -4.43 18.33 -5.26
CA GLU A 204 -3.26 19.18 -5.06
C GLU A 204 -3.04 19.50 -3.60
N THR A 205 -4.11 19.74 -2.84
CA THR A 205 -4.06 19.92 -1.39
C THR A 205 -3.51 18.67 -0.70
N VAL A 206 -3.98 17.48 -1.10
CA VAL A 206 -3.44 16.21 -0.60
C VAL A 206 -1.95 16.05 -0.99
N ALA A 207 -1.57 16.42 -2.22
CA ALA A 207 -0.17 16.37 -2.67
C ALA A 207 0.76 17.26 -1.82
N ARG A 208 0.29 18.44 -1.39
CA ARG A 208 1.05 19.31 -0.46
C ARG A 208 1.30 18.62 0.88
N GLN A 209 0.31 17.91 1.42
CA GLN A 209 0.46 17.14 2.67
C GLN A 209 1.48 16.00 2.47
N VAL A 210 1.36 15.21 1.40
CA VAL A 210 2.30 14.14 1.05
C VAL A 210 3.73 14.67 0.95
N ARG A 211 3.94 15.76 0.22
CA ARG A 211 5.23 16.43 0.06
C ARG A 211 5.84 16.83 1.42
N THR A 212 5.03 17.40 2.29
CA THR A 212 5.46 17.82 3.63
C THR A 212 5.93 16.64 4.47
N ILE A 213 5.16 15.52 4.45
CA ILE A 213 5.51 14.32 5.20
C ILE A 213 6.78 13.69 4.65
N LEU A 214 6.88 13.53 3.32
CA LEU A 214 8.05 12.94 2.68
C LEU A 214 9.33 13.75 2.98
N ARG A 215 9.29 15.07 2.86
CA ARG A 215 10.45 15.93 3.17
C ARG A 215 10.88 15.81 4.63
N LYS A 216 9.94 15.84 5.58
CA LYS A 216 10.24 15.64 7.01
C LYS A 216 10.83 14.26 7.28
N PHE A 217 10.32 13.22 6.63
CA PHE A 217 10.81 11.85 6.78
C PHE A 217 12.24 11.70 6.23
N LEU A 218 12.52 12.21 5.04
CA LEU A 218 13.84 12.18 4.43
C LEU A 218 14.88 13.00 5.21
N GLN A 219 14.51 14.17 5.75
CA GLN A 219 15.41 14.99 6.57
C GLN A 219 15.84 14.27 7.84
N ARG A 220 14.94 13.54 8.52
CA ARG A 220 15.26 12.76 9.72
C ARG A 220 16.27 11.66 9.42
N ARG A 221 16.21 11.04 8.24
CA ARG A 221 17.14 9.99 7.80
C ARG A 221 18.51 10.50 7.37
N LYS A 222 18.63 11.79 7.03
CA LYS A 222 19.91 12.43 6.69
C LYS A 222 20.71 12.89 7.92
N LYS A 223 20.09 13.02 9.10
CA LYS A 223 20.80 13.37 10.34
C LYS A 223 21.58 12.13 10.81
N PRO A 224 22.91 12.23 11.03
CA PRO A 224 23.65 11.15 11.66
C PRO A 224 23.07 10.90 13.04
N VAL A 225 22.86 9.61 13.38
CA VAL A 225 22.53 9.21 14.75
C VAL A 225 23.71 9.66 15.63
N PRO A 226 23.47 10.43 16.72
CA PRO A 226 24.54 10.76 17.65
C PRO A 226 25.17 9.45 18.11
N ARG A 227 26.47 9.27 17.89
CA ARG A 227 27.21 8.15 18.49
C ARG A 227 27.18 8.41 19.99
N HIS A 228 26.45 7.62 20.76
CA HIS A 228 26.70 7.53 22.18
C HIS A 228 28.12 7.00 22.31
N ASN A 229 29.02 7.85 22.70
CA ASN A 229 30.32 7.41 23.22
C ASN A 229 30.07 6.63 24.53
N PRO A 230 30.74 5.48 24.73
CA PRO A 230 30.64 4.69 25.95
C PRO A 230 31.10 5.45 27.18
#